data_39e42810b2f92844aecb00384b5dc844
#
_entry.id   39e42810b2f92844aecb00384b5dc844
#
_cell.length_a   1.000
_cell.length_b   1.000
_cell.length_c   1.000
_cell.angle_alpha   90.00
_cell.angle_beta   90.00
_cell.angle_gamma   90.00
#
_symmetry.space_group_name_H-M   'P 1'
#
loop_
_entity.id
_entity.type
_entity.pdbx_description
1 polymer ?
#
loop_
_entity_poly.entity_id
_entity_poly.type
_entity_poly.pdbx_seq_one_letter_code
_entity_poly.pdbx_strand_id
1 'polypeptide(L)'
;MNILTQIYYSGKRILMDPKPIFVRLLSFMVIILILGSAFKDQFNVTSLDKVKVAYSNEDSGPLGKLFINSMIGSQDIKSLAEFDQVHSLDEGREILNNDEADAFIYIPDGFSNQGETEGTSKTVEVYLAKSTGVDTTIVRNVVDTLVNGMNTAGVVATMSGDLQVEQANSDTSLKEEPLTDSKSATAMGYYAIAMLLMFLLRGQEYGASGMGEDYLGTVGDRLKLSPIKPFEQYLGKTIGLSLVTFLQGMVIILFTKYVYDVDWGDHFAVIVLVVFVFSLLTTTLGGMLTILTQDSVKADSIANIVTLGSTFLIGGFVIVDFGAFAAIAPSYYAKSAIFNVVYNDQLGSAFMNIGQMLAITMLFAVISILVSRRKRA
;
A
#
# COMPACT_ATOMS: atom_id res chain seq x y z
N MET A 1 -5.43 -23.19 38.24
CA MET A 1 -4.49 -23.31 37.08
C MET A 1 -3.97 -21.91 36.81
N ASN A 2 -2.64 -21.73 36.76
CA ASN A 2 -2.03 -20.41 36.55
C ASN A 2 -2.20 -19.96 35.08
N ILE A 3 -2.28 -18.65 34.83
CA ILE A 3 -2.33 -18.07 33.47
C ILE A 3 -1.22 -18.65 32.59
N LEU A 4 0.01 -18.76 33.10
CA LEU A 4 1.15 -19.33 32.37
C LEU A 4 0.92 -20.77 31.90
N THR A 5 0.31 -21.60 32.76
CA THR A 5 -0.04 -22.97 32.41
C THR A 5 -1.04 -22.99 31.24
N GLN A 6 -1.99 -22.09 31.26
CA GLN A 6 -3.04 -21.99 30.24
C GLN A 6 -2.47 -21.50 28.90
N ILE A 7 -1.56 -20.50 28.92
CA ILE A 7 -0.80 -20.05 27.74
C ILE A 7 -0.07 -21.23 27.10
N TYR A 8 0.69 -21.97 27.91
CA TYR A 8 1.49 -23.10 27.43
C TYR A 8 0.63 -24.20 26.78
N TYR A 9 -0.43 -24.65 27.48
CA TYR A 9 -1.26 -25.73 26.93
C TYR A 9 -2.08 -25.33 25.73
N SER A 10 -2.55 -24.08 25.67
CA SER A 10 -3.27 -23.54 24.51
C SER A 10 -2.39 -23.50 23.25
N GLY A 11 -1.15 -23.02 23.38
CA GLY A 11 -0.18 -23.03 22.29
C GLY A 11 0.27 -24.44 21.90
N LYS A 12 0.65 -25.25 22.89
CA LYS A 12 1.12 -26.63 22.68
C LYS A 12 0.13 -27.46 21.88
N ARG A 13 -1.16 -27.35 22.19
CA ARG A 13 -2.21 -28.10 21.51
C ARG A 13 -2.23 -27.90 19.99
N ILE A 14 -2.10 -26.64 19.52
CA ILE A 14 -2.05 -26.35 18.08
C ILE A 14 -0.75 -26.88 17.48
N LEU A 15 0.38 -26.70 18.17
CA LEU A 15 1.68 -27.13 17.69
C LEU A 15 1.86 -28.67 17.65
N MET A 16 1.01 -29.43 18.35
CA MET A 16 1.01 -30.89 18.29
C MET A 16 0.48 -31.46 16.96
N ASP A 17 -0.23 -30.68 16.17
CA ASP A 17 -0.60 -31.05 14.80
C ASP A 17 0.13 -30.14 13.79
N PRO A 18 1.38 -30.49 13.42
CA PRO A 18 2.20 -29.65 12.56
C PRO A 18 1.79 -29.69 11.08
N LYS A 19 1.03 -30.70 10.63
CA LYS A 19 0.68 -30.88 9.21
C LYS A 19 -0.15 -29.71 8.64
N PRO A 20 -1.29 -29.30 9.25
CA PRO A 20 -2.04 -28.15 8.77
C PRO A 20 -1.24 -26.86 8.80
N ILE A 21 -0.40 -26.68 9.84
CA ILE A 21 0.47 -25.51 9.96
C ILE A 21 1.45 -25.44 8.80
N PHE A 22 2.12 -26.55 8.51
CA PHE A 22 3.11 -26.62 7.42
C PHE A 22 2.47 -26.37 6.05
N VAL A 23 1.33 -27.02 5.77
CA VAL A 23 0.61 -26.81 4.50
C VAL A 23 0.18 -25.35 4.34
N ARG A 24 -0.33 -24.74 5.41
CA ARG A 24 -0.74 -23.33 5.40
C ARG A 24 0.44 -22.40 5.16
N LEU A 25 1.54 -22.56 5.88
CA LEU A 25 2.76 -21.76 5.70
C LEU A 25 3.29 -21.88 4.27
N LEU A 26 3.41 -23.12 3.77
CA LEU A 26 3.88 -23.37 2.41
C LEU A 26 2.99 -22.71 1.36
N SER A 27 1.66 -22.79 1.53
CA SER A 27 0.71 -22.15 0.61
C SER A 27 0.91 -20.63 0.53
N PHE A 28 1.07 -19.97 1.67
CA PHE A 28 1.31 -18.51 1.68
C PHE A 28 2.67 -18.14 1.08
N MET A 29 3.73 -18.92 1.34
CA MET A 29 5.03 -18.72 0.72
C MET A 29 4.96 -18.82 -0.81
N VAL A 30 4.22 -19.81 -1.32
CA VAL A 30 3.99 -19.97 -2.77
C VAL A 30 3.18 -18.81 -3.34
N ILE A 31 2.13 -18.37 -2.64
CA ILE A 31 1.32 -17.20 -3.07
C ILE A 31 2.18 -15.93 -3.14
N ILE A 32 3.04 -15.69 -2.15
CA ILE A 32 3.98 -14.56 -2.16
C ILE A 32 4.88 -14.61 -3.39
N LEU A 33 5.44 -15.79 -3.69
CA LEU A 33 6.30 -15.97 -4.86
C LEU A 33 5.55 -15.68 -6.17
N ILE A 34 4.34 -16.23 -6.32
CA ILE A 34 3.52 -16.04 -7.52
C ILE A 34 3.17 -14.56 -7.70
N LEU A 35 2.62 -13.91 -6.68
CA LEU A 35 2.20 -12.52 -6.77
C LEU A 35 3.40 -11.57 -6.92
N GLY A 36 4.45 -11.77 -6.14
CA GLY A 36 5.67 -10.97 -6.21
C GLY A 36 6.38 -11.07 -7.56
N SER A 37 6.30 -12.23 -8.22
CA SER A 37 6.87 -12.43 -9.55
C SER A 37 5.94 -11.91 -10.66
N ALA A 38 4.63 -12.17 -10.56
CA ALA A 38 3.65 -11.79 -11.57
C ALA A 38 3.49 -10.27 -11.70
N PHE A 39 3.62 -9.54 -10.58
CA PHE A 39 3.46 -8.09 -10.54
C PHE A 39 4.78 -7.33 -10.49
N LYS A 40 5.90 -8.00 -10.76
CA LYS A 40 7.23 -7.39 -10.72
C LYS A 40 7.32 -6.14 -11.62
N ASP A 41 6.76 -6.19 -12.80
CA ASP A 41 6.83 -5.11 -13.78
C ASP A 41 6.02 -3.88 -13.35
N GLN A 42 4.96 -4.05 -12.56
CA GLN A 42 4.19 -2.93 -12.01
C GLN A 42 4.95 -2.12 -10.94
N PHE A 43 5.98 -2.69 -10.33
CA PHE A 43 6.84 -2.03 -9.35
C PHE A 43 8.20 -1.59 -9.92
N ASN A 44 8.57 -2.07 -11.09
CA ASN A 44 9.76 -1.63 -11.78
C ASN A 44 9.48 -0.31 -12.50
N VAL A 45 9.61 0.79 -11.79
CA VAL A 45 9.55 2.15 -12.36
C VAL A 45 10.67 2.39 -13.42
N THR A 46 11.59 1.45 -13.55
CA THR A 46 12.72 1.51 -14.51
C THR A 46 12.38 1.08 -15.94
N SER A 47 11.19 0.56 -16.20
CA SER A 47 10.63 0.47 -17.55
C SER A 47 9.24 1.12 -17.54
N LEU A 48 9.21 2.43 -17.30
CA LEU A 48 8.14 3.23 -17.86
C LEU A 48 8.27 3.00 -19.37
N ASP A 49 7.30 2.34 -19.97
CA ASP A 49 7.05 2.55 -21.39
C ASP A 49 7.03 4.07 -21.54
N LYS A 50 7.92 4.57 -22.41
CA LYS A 50 8.03 6.02 -22.58
C LYS A 50 6.65 6.55 -22.85
N VAL A 51 6.24 7.56 -22.10
CA VAL A 51 4.96 8.21 -22.31
C VAL A 51 4.89 8.70 -23.73
N LYS A 52 3.92 8.26 -24.51
CA LYS A 52 3.74 8.69 -25.89
C LYS A 52 3.07 10.03 -25.92
N VAL A 53 3.78 11.05 -26.34
CA VAL A 53 3.29 12.43 -26.42
C VAL A 53 3.20 12.85 -27.88
N ALA A 54 1.98 13.02 -28.39
CA ALA A 54 1.79 13.66 -29.69
C ALA A 54 1.92 15.19 -29.54
N TYR A 55 2.46 15.87 -30.54
CA TYR A 55 2.52 17.33 -30.52
C TYR A 55 2.24 17.94 -31.89
N SER A 56 1.55 19.09 -31.89
CA SER A 56 1.37 19.91 -33.09
C SER A 56 1.74 21.36 -32.80
N ASN A 57 2.52 21.94 -33.72
CA ASN A 57 2.93 23.34 -33.63
C ASN A 57 2.44 24.08 -34.87
N GLU A 58 1.40 24.90 -34.70
CA GLU A 58 0.90 25.80 -35.75
C GLU A 58 1.52 27.21 -35.67
N ASP A 59 2.31 27.49 -34.59
CA ASP A 59 2.99 28.78 -34.46
C ASP A 59 4.18 28.90 -35.42
N SER A 60 4.12 29.91 -36.26
CA SER A 60 5.19 30.20 -37.23
C SER A 60 6.37 30.97 -36.62
N GLY A 61 6.21 31.46 -35.41
CA GLY A 61 7.19 32.28 -34.71
C GLY A 61 8.33 31.53 -34.01
N PRO A 62 9.24 32.29 -33.39
CA PRO A 62 10.42 31.69 -32.77
C PRO A 62 10.10 30.96 -31.45
N LEU A 63 9.08 31.39 -30.69
CA LEU A 63 8.78 30.79 -29.39
C LEU A 63 8.23 29.37 -29.49
N GLY A 64 7.37 29.07 -30.47
CA GLY A 64 6.85 27.73 -30.69
C GLY A 64 7.95 26.75 -31.08
N LYS A 65 8.89 27.19 -31.92
CA LYS A 65 10.08 26.36 -32.29
C LYS A 65 11.01 26.15 -31.11
N LEU A 66 11.23 27.17 -30.30
CA LEU A 66 12.06 27.08 -29.09
C LEU A 66 11.45 26.09 -28.09
N PHE A 67 10.12 26.12 -27.94
CA PHE A 67 9.38 25.19 -27.08
C PHE A 67 9.64 23.75 -27.50
N ILE A 68 9.38 23.42 -28.76
CA ILE A 68 9.58 22.07 -29.28
C ILE A 68 11.03 21.61 -29.14
N ASN A 69 11.98 22.49 -29.50
CA ASN A 69 13.40 22.15 -29.41
C ASN A 69 13.86 21.92 -27.96
N SER A 70 13.35 22.69 -27.00
CA SER A 70 13.66 22.50 -25.59
C SER A 70 13.06 21.20 -25.04
N MET A 71 11.83 20.88 -25.47
CA MET A 71 11.13 19.67 -25.10
C MET A 71 11.83 18.41 -25.66
N ILE A 72 12.11 18.40 -26.97
CA ILE A 72 12.74 17.28 -27.65
C ILE A 72 14.27 17.25 -27.38
N GLY A 73 14.89 18.41 -27.11
CA GLY A 73 16.34 18.52 -26.89
C GLY A 73 16.82 17.98 -25.53
N SER A 74 15.97 18.01 -24.52
CA SER A 74 16.33 17.55 -23.16
C SER A 74 16.51 16.04 -23.10
N GLN A 75 17.70 15.61 -22.65
CA GLN A 75 18.06 14.19 -22.55
C GLN A 75 17.24 13.50 -21.45
N ASP A 76 16.87 14.22 -20.40
CA ASP A 76 16.07 13.72 -19.30
C ASP A 76 14.62 13.47 -19.74
N ILE A 77 14.06 14.37 -20.56
CA ILE A 77 12.71 14.21 -21.10
C ILE A 77 12.64 13.08 -22.13
N LYS A 78 13.67 12.91 -22.97
CA LYS A 78 13.78 11.78 -23.91
C LYS A 78 13.83 10.42 -23.23
N SER A 79 14.29 10.37 -22.00
CA SER A 79 14.30 9.14 -21.22
C SER A 79 12.90 8.75 -20.72
N LEU A 80 11.99 9.72 -20.57
CA LEU A 80 10.67 9.58 -20.00
C LEU A 80 9.54 9.59 -21.02
N ALA A 81 9.72 10.25 -22.18
CA ALA A 81 8.68 10.43 -23.19
C ALA A 81 9.20 10.16 -24.61
N GLU A 82 8.32 9.63 -25.44
CA GLU A 82 8.49 9.51 -26.88
C GLU A 82 7.57 10.53 -27.56
N PHE A 83 8.11 11.31 -28.51
CA PHE A 83 7.40 12.44 -29.12
C PHE A 83 7.11 12.16 -30.58
N ASP A 84 5.80 12.15 -30.94
CA ASP A 84 5.33 12.00 -32.30
C ASP A 84 4.71 13.32 -32.81
N GLN A 85 5.17 13.80 -33.95
CA GLN A 85 4.65 15.02 -34.55
C GLN A 85 3.37 14.72 -35.33
N VAL A 86 2.30 15.47 -35.06
CA VAL A 86 1.05 15.47 -35.81
C VAL A 86 0.81 16.84 -36.46
N HIS A 87 0.01 16.88 -37.52
CA HIS A 87 -0.10 18.07 -38.37
C HIS A 87 -1.27 18.97 -38.02
N SER A 88 -2.23 18.50 -37.21
CA SER A 88 -3.42 19.30 -36.87
C SER A 88 -3.97 18.96 -35.48
N LEU A 89 -4.77 19.88 -34.91
CA LEU A 89 -5.50 19.66 -33.66
C LEU A 89 -6.43 18.44 -33.74
N ASP A 90 -7.12 18.27 -34.89
CA ASP A 90 -8.08 17.19 -35.06
C ASP A 90 -7.40 15.83 -35.13
N GLU A 91 -6.25 15.72 -35.80
CA GLU A 91 -5.43 14.52 -35.84
C GLU A 91 -4.90 14.15 -34.45
N GLY A 92 -4.44 15.13 -33.67
CA GLY A 92 -3.98 14.91 -32.30
C GLY A 92 -5.07 14.40 -31.37
N ARG A 93 -6.31 14.91 -31.53
CA ARG A 93 -7.47 14.43 -30.77
C ARG A 93 -7.90 13.01 -31.18
N GLU A 94 -7.78 12.67 -32.46
CA GLU A 94 -8.10 11.33 -32.96
C GLU A 94 -7.13 10.29 -32.40
N ILE A 95 -5.83 10.54 -32.44
CA ILE A 95 -4.77 9.70 -31.86
C ILE A 95 -4.99 9.50 -30.36
N LEU A 96 -5.38 10.56 -29.65
CA LEU A 96 -5.68 10.51 -28.21
C LEU A 96 -6.93 9.66 -27.90
N ASN A 97 -7.98 9.77 -28.74
CA ASN A 97 -9.21 8.99 -28.58
C ASN A 97 -9.04 7.51 -28.95
N ASN A 98 -8.07 7.20 -29.80
CA ASN A 98 -7.72 5.82 -30.19
C ASN A 98 -6.72 5.14 -29.23
N ASP A 99 -6.36 5.79 -28.11
CA ASP A 99 -5.35 5.33 -27.14
C ASP A 99 -3.96 5.07 -27.78
N GLU A 100 -3.64 5.77 -28.87
CA GLU A 100 -2.35 5.68 -29.55
C GLU A 100 -1.29 6.59 -28.91
N ALA A 101 -1.73 7.64 -28.18
CA ALA A 101 -0.90 8.52 -27.36
C ALA A 101 -1.53 8.78 -25.99
N ASP A 102 -0.69 9.03 -24.99
CA ASP A 102 -1.09 9.31 -23.60
C ASP A 102 -1.40 10.80 -23.38
N ALA A 103 -0.75 11.67 -24.17
CA ALA A 103 -0.97 13.11 -24.15
C ALA A 103 -0.80 13.73 -25.53
N PHE A 104 -1.45 14.88 -25.73
CA PHE A 104 -1.30 15.69 -26.92
C PHE A 104 -1.07 17.15 -26.53
N ILE A 105 0.01 17.74 -27.04
CA ILE A 105 0.43 19.12 -26.82
C ILE A 105 0.16 19.93 -28.08
N TYR A 106 -0.68 20.95 -27.97
CA TYR A 106 -1.03 21.83 -29.09
C TYR A 106 -0.51 23.24 -28.84
N ILE A 107 0.26 23.74 -29.80
CA ILE A 107 0.74 25.11 -29.82
C ILE A 107 -0.03 25.89 -30.93
N PRO A 108 -0.93 26.81 -30.56
CA PRO A 108 -1.78 27.51 -31.52
C PRO A 108 -0.99 28.55 -32.31
N ASP A 109 -1.46 28.84 -33.52
CA ASP A 109 -0.92 29.95 -34.36
C ASP A 109 -0.94 31.28 -33.62
N GLY A 110 0.17 32.04 -33.71
CA GLY A 110 0.34 33.33 -33.03
C GLY A 110 0.75 33.21 -31.55
N PHE A 111 1.18 32.03 -31.07
CA PHE A 111 1.74 31.88 -29.72
C PHE A 111 2.97 32.78 -29.50
N SER A 112 3.80 33.00 -30.52
CA SER A 112 4.98 33.88 -30.45
C SER A 112 4.64 35.37 -30.41
N ASN A 113 3.41 35.79 -30.71
CA ASN A 113 3.01 37.17 -30.76
C ASN A 113 2.52 37.72 -29.41
N GLN A 114 2.89 37.11 -28.32
CA GLN A 114 2.55 37.55 -26.96
C GLN A 114 3.24 38.88 -26.62
N GLY A 115 2.61 39.97 -26.92
CA GLY A 115 3.13 41.31 -26.54
C GLY A 115 2.63 42.48 -27.36
N GLU A 116 1.98 42.24 -28.51
CA GLU A 116 1.57 43.34 -29.40
C GLU A 116 0.07 43.77 -29.29
N THR A 117 -0.76 43.02 -28.55
CA THR A 117 -2.17 43.39 -28.39
C THR A 117 -2.68 42.99 -27.00
N GLU A 118 -3.09 43.98 -26.21
CA GLU A 118 -3.80 43.74 -24.95
C GLU A 118 -5.06 42.88 -25.20
N GLY A 119 -5.11 41.65 -24.74
CA GLY A 119 -6.35 40.90 -24.59
C GLY A 119 -6.41 39.44 -25.01
N THR A 120 -5.43 38.88 -25.73
CA THR A 120 -5.49 37.47 -26.15
C THR A 120 -4.12 36.77 -25.98
N SER A 121 -3.80 36.43 -24.77
CA SER A 121 -2.68 35.52 -24.51
C SER A 121 -3.08 34.11 -24.96
N LYS A 122 -2.49 33.62 -26.07
CA LYS A 122 -2.64 32.22 -26.50
C LYS A 122 -1.72 31.36 -25.70
N THR A 123 -2.26 30.33 -25.05
CA THR A 123 -1.52 29.39 -24.20
C THR A 123 -1.36 28.07 -24.91
N VAL A 124 -0.29 27.32 -24.55
CA VAL A 124 -0.13 25.95 -24.99
C VAL A 124 -1.26 25.13 -24.37
N GLU A 125 -1.95 24.36 -25.19
CA GLU A 125 -3.05 23.51 -24.77
C GLU A 125 -2.55 22.07 -24.62
N VAL A 126 -2.91 21.42 -23.52
CA VAL A 126 -2.53 20.05 -23.23
C VAL A 126 -3.76 19.22 -23.04
N TYR A 127 -3.87 18.18 -23.85
CA TYR A 127 -4.94 17.21 -23.82
C TYR A 127 -4.38 15.88 -23.27
N LEU A 128 -5.09 15.24 -22.35
CA LEU A 128 -4.71 13.97 -21.74
C LEU A 128 -5.69 12.88 -22.16
N ALA A 129 -5.19 11.67 -22.39
CA ALA A 129 -6.04 10.50 -22.63
C ALA A 129 -6.94 10.22 -21.42
N LYS A 130 -8.09 9.58 -21.62
CA LYS A 130 -9.06 9.24 -20.57
C LYS A 130 -8.58 8.13 -19.63
N SER A 131 -7.40 7.57 -19.85
CA SER A 131 -6.81 6.54 -19.00
C SER A 131 -6.58 7.08 -17.58
N THR A 132 -7.21 6.45 -16.60
CA THR A 132 -7.08 6.76 -15.16
C THR A 132 -5.97 5.91 -14.53
N GLY A 133 -4.74 6.05 -15.02
CA GLY A 133 -3.57 5.31 -14.52
C GLY A 133 -2.52 6.22 -13.87
N VAL A 134 -1.48 5.61 -13.32
CA VAL A 134 -0.26 6.28 -12.81
C VAL A 134 0.38 7.11 -13.92
N ASP A 135 0.27 6.66 -15.16
CA ASP A 135 0.78 7.30 -16.37
C ASP A 135 0.24 8.73 -16.55
N THR A 136 -1.04 8.96 -16.27
CA THR A 136 -1.67 10.30 -16.38
C THR A 136 -1.07 11.31 -15.39
N THR A 137 -0.68 10.87 -14.20
CA THR A 137 -0.05 11.74 -13.19
C THR A 137 1.38 12.09 -13.58
N ILE A 138 2.12 11.15 -14.18
CA ILE A 138 3.48 11.38 -14.68
C ILE A 138 3.46 12.34 -15.87
N VAL A 139 2.56 12.11 -16.83
CA VAL A 139 2.36 13.02 -17.97
C VAL A 139 2.07 14.44 -17.49
N ARG A 140 1.14 14.57 -16.54
CA ARG A 140 0.75 15.86 -15.99
C ARG A 140 1.94 16.56 -15.31
N ASN A 141 2.72 15.85 -14.51
CA ASN A 141 3.89 16.42 -13.85
C ASN A 141 4.99 16.82 -14.83
N VAL A 142 5.24 16.01 -15.87
CA VAL A 142 6.19 16.34 -16.95
C VAL A 142 5.73 17.58 -17.70
N VAL A 143 4.46 17.67 -18.07
CA VAL A 143 3.90 18.81 -18.76
C VAL A 143 3.88 20.07 -17.90
N ASP A 144 3.47 19.98 -16.64
CA ASP A 144 3.48 21.10 -15.69
C ASP A 144 4.91 21.61 -15.45
N THR A 145 5.89 20.73 -15.40
CA THR A 145 7.32 21.08 -15.26
C THR A 145 7.82 21.81 -16.51
N LEU A 146 7.44 21.34 -17.71
CA LEU A 146 7.78 21.99 -18.98
C LEU A 146 7.15 23.38 -19.11
N VAL A 147 5.86 23.49 -18.85
CA VAL A 147 5.11 24.77 -18.91
C VAL A 147 5.65 25.78 -17.89
N ASN A 148 5.92 25.33 -16.66
CA ASN A 148 6.49 26.20 -15.62
C ASN A 148 7.94 26.62 -15.93
N GLY A 149 8.75 25.72 -16.46
CA GLY A 149 10.11 26.02 -16.90
C GLY A 149 10.14 27.07 -18.00
N MET A 150 9.18 27.04 -18.92
CA MET A 150 9.08 27.98 -20.03
C MET A 150 8.46 29.32 -19.64
N ASN A 151 7.49 29.34 -18.76
CA ASN A 151 6.99 30.61 -18.19
C ASN A 151 8.14 31.37 -17.52
N THR A 152 9.05 30.66 -16.86
CA THR A 152 10.25 31.23 -16.23
C THR A 152 11.23 31.74 -17.30
N ALA A 153 11.49 30.97 -18.36
CA ALA A 153 12.37 31.35 -19.46
C ALA A 153 11.81 32.53 -20.29
N GLY A 154 10.49 32.56 -20.53
CA GLY A 154 9.79 33.64 -21.20
C GLY A 154 9.88 34.98 -20.45
N VAL A 155 9.73 34.94 -19.12
CA VAL A 155 9.89 36.11 -18.23
C VAL A 155 11.33 36.64 -18.26
N VAL A 156 12.31 35.74 -18.25
CA VAL A 156 13.74 36.13 -18.31
C VAL A 156 14.09 36.73 -19.66
N ALA A 157 13.58 36.19 -20.79
CA ALA A 157 13.79 36.72 -22.12
C ALA A 157 13.17 38.10 -22.32
N THR A 158 12.01 38.37 -21.75
CA THR A 158 11.37 39.69 -21.80
C THR A 158 12.07 40.74 -20.91
N MET A 159 12.74 40.30 -19.84
CA MET A 159 13.46 41.24 -18.95
C MET A 159 14.90 41.57 -19.42
N SER A 160 15.53 40.74 -20.26
CA SER A 160 16.95 40.91 -20.64
C SER A 160 17.17 41.52 -22.02
N GLY A 161 16.14 41.65 -22.88
CA GLY A 161 16.27 42.31 -24.17
C GLY A 161 17.31 41.74 -25.14
N ASP A 162 17.93 40.61 -24.85
CA ASP A 162 18.97 40.00 -25.63
C ASP A 162 18.63 38.51 -25.85
N LEU A 163 18.36 38.14 -27.10
CA LEU A 163 17.98 36.78 -27.51
C LEU A 163 19.19 35.81 -27.57
N GLN A 164 20.21 36.04 -26.81
CA GLN A 164 21.19 35.02 -26.53
C GLN A 164 20.72 34.17 -25.35
N VAL A 165 19.91 33.15 -25.68
CA VAL A 165 19.75 32.00 -24.77
C VAL A 165 21.12 31.32 -24.78
N GLU A 166 22.03 31.79 -23.95
CA GLU A 166 23.10 30.98 -23.44
C GLU A 166 22.37 29.72 -22.93
N GLN A 167 22.68 28.56 -23.50
CA GLN A 167 22.29 27.31 -22.87
C GLN A 167 22.76 27.44 -21.42
N ALA A 168 21.85 27.86 -20.56
CA ALA A 168 21.98 27.59 -19.16
C ALA A 168 22.10 26.06 -19.14
N ASN A 169 23.34 25.57 -19.11
CA ASN A 169 23.68 24.35 -18.47
C ASN A 169 23.18 24.54 -17.03
N SER A 170 21.88 24.47 -16.87
CA SER A 170 21.28 24.09 -15.63
C SER A 170 21.70 22.62 -15.47
N ASP A 171 22.91 22.46 -14.94
CA ASP A 171 23.27 21.39 -14.05
C ASP A 171 22.38 21.47 -12.79
N THR A 172 21.14 21.87 -13.00
CA THR A 172 20.02 21.46 -12.21
C THR A 172 19.62 20.11 -12.77
N SER A 173 20.54 19.12 -12.65
CA SER A 173 20.07 17.82 -12.30
C SER A 173 19.08 18.10 -11.15
N LEU A 174 17.78 18.02 -11.41
CA LEU A 174 16.82 17.63 -10.40
C LEU A 174 17.37 16.28 -9.93
N LYS A 175 18.34 16.33 -9.01
CA LYS A 175 18.51 15.29 -8.07
C LYS A 175 17.14 15.32 -7.40
N GLU A 176 16.26 14.45 -7.80
CA GLU A 176 15.30 13.89 -6.89
C GLU A 176 16.15 13.22 -5.81
N GLU A 177 16.70 14.03 -4.95
CA GLU A 177 16.93 13.59 -3.60
C GLU A 177 15.51 13.47 -3.08
N PRO A 178 14.98 12.24 -2.92
CA PRO A 178 13.77 12.05 -2.17
C PRO A 178 14.05 12.76 -0.85
N LEU A 179 13.26 13.78 -0.53
CA LEU A 179 13.38 14.59 0.71
C LEU A 179 13.29 13.73 1.97
N THR A 180 13.12 12.45 1.80
CA THR A 180 13.22 11.36 2.76
C THR A 180 13.89 10.20 2.00
N ASP A 181 14.80 9.49 2.62
CA ASP A 181 15.36 8.19 2.18
C ASP A 181 14.25 7.12 2.11
N SER A 182 13.16 7.41 1.41
CA SER A 182 12.06 6.48 1.24
C SER A 182 12.46 5.43 0.20
N LYS A 183 12.77 4.24 0.67
CA LYS A 183 13.02 3.09 -0.20
C LYS A 183 11.75 2.77 -0.98
N SER A 184 11.80 2.68 -2.29
CA SER A 184 10.67 2.23 -3.08
C SER A 184 10.37 0.75 -2.80
N ALA A 185 9.08 0.43 -2.63
CA ALA A 185 8.67 -0.95 -2.38
C ALA A 185 8.88 -1.79 -3.66
N THR A 186 9.52 -2.94 -3.51
CA THR A 186 9.53 -3.96 -4.58
C THR A 186 8.23 -4.76 -4.57
N ALA A 187 7.83 -5.34 -5.71
CA ALA A 187 6.66 -6.23 -5.78
C ALA A 187 6.74 -7.34 -4.73
N MET A 188 7.90 -7.99 -4.62
CA MET A 188 8.12 -9.06 -3.66
C MET A 188 7.96 -8.57 -2.21
N GLY A 189 8.50 -7.39 -1.89
CA GLY A 189 8.35 -6.78 -0.55
C GLY A 189 6.92 -6.42 -0.23
N TYR A 190 6.21 -5.80 -1.19
CA TYR A 190 4.80 -5.44 -1.04
C TYR A 190 3.92 -6.66 -0.75
N TYR A 191 4.04 -7.70 -1.60
CA TYR A 191 3.22 -8.91 -1.46
C TYR A 191 3.66 -9.77 -0.27
N ALA A 192 4.93 -9.74 0.13
CA ALA A 192 5.36 -10.37 1.37
C ALA A 192 4.64 -9.77 2.58
N ILE A 193 4.55 -8.43 2.67
CA ILE A 193 3.83 -7.74 3.75
C ILE A 193 2.33 -8.02 3.68
N ALA A 194 1.71 -7.87 2.51
CA ALA A 194 0.27 -8.03 2.33
C ALA A 194 -0.18 -9.47 2.68
N MET A 195 0.54 -10.47 2.19
CA MET A 195 0.22 -11.88 2.45
C MET A 195 0.56 -12.30 3.88
N LEU A 196 1.62 -11.74 4.49
CA LEU A 196 1.87 -11.91 5.93
C LEU A 196 0.68 -11.43 6.75
N LEU A 197 0.14 -10.24 6.45
CA LEU A 197 -1.03 -9.71 7.17
C LEU A 197 -2.28 -10.56 6.95
N MET A 198 -2.52 -11.02 5.72
CA MET A 198 -3.60 -11.96 5.44
C MET A 198 -3.42 -13.27 6.21
N PHE A 199 -2.19 -13.79 6.30
CA PHE A 199 -1.87 -14.96 7.10
C PHE A 199 -2.18 -14.72 8.59
N LEU A 200 -1.74 -13.60 9.15
CA LEU A 200 -1.97 -13.24 10.54
C LEU A 200 -3.46 -13.03 10.85
N LEU A 201 -4.26 -12.54 9.88
CA LEU A 201 -5.72 -12.47 10.00
C LEU A 201 -6.36 -13.85 10.22
N ARG A 202 -5.75 -14.94 9.71
CA ARG A 202 -6.15 -16.32 10.02
C ARG A 202 -6.01 -16.70 11.50
N GLY A 203 -5.30 -15.89 12.30
CA GLY A 203 -5.30 -16.02 13.77
C GLY A 203 -6.70 -15.96 14.40
N GLN A 204 -7.67 -15.33 13.70
CA GLN A 204 -9.08 -15.33 14.09
C GLN A 204 -9.66 -16.76 14.18
N GLU A 205 -9.27 -17.67 13.29
CA GLU A 205 -9.70 -19.08 13.30
C GLU A 205 -9.26 -19.78 14.60
N TYR A 206 -8.01 -19.52 15.04
CA TYR A 206 -7.50 -20.05 16.29
C TYR A 206 -8.24 -19.44 17.50
N GLY A 207 -8.52 -18.13 17.45
CA GLY A 207 -9.32 -17.46 18.46
C GLY A 207 -10.73 -18.01 18.53
N ALA A 208 -11.38 -18.20 17.39
CA ALA A 208 -12.76 -18.69 17.30
C ALA A 208 -12.86 -20.14 17.79
N SER A 209 -12.04 -21.04 17.28
CA SER A 209 -12.05 -22.45 17.69
C SER A 209 -11.66 -22.63 19.17
N GLY A 210 -10.59 -21.95 19.60
CA GLY A 210 -10.12 -22.03 20.97
C GLY A 210 -11.11 -21.54 22.01
N MET A 211 -11.79 -20.43 21.74
CA MET A 211 -12.87 -19.95 22.62
C MET A 211 -14.11 -20.83 22.52
N GLY A 212 -14.43 -21.36 21.36
CA GLY A 212 -15.51 -22.31 21.18
C GLY A 212 -15.35 -23.54 22.10
N GLU A 213 -14.16 -24.09 22.17
CA GLU A 213 -13.84 -25.23 23.03
C GLU A 213 -13.98 -24.92 24.52
N ASP A 214 -13.53 -23.75 24.97
CA ASP A 214 -13.46 -23.39 26.39
C ASP A 214 -14.75 -22.76 26.91
N TYR A 215 -15.61 -22.24 26.06
CA TYR A 215 -16.82 -21.52 26.46
C TYR A 215 -18.11 -22.22 26.04
N LEU A 216 -18.04 -23.09 25.03
CA LEU A 216 -19.20 -23.80 24.49
C LEU A 216 -19.14 -25.30 24.79
N GLY A 217 -20.31 -25.92 24.89
CA GLY A 217 -20.42 -27.35 25.08
C GLY A 217 -19.99 -27.85 26.47
N THR A 218 -19.81 -29.16 26.59
CA THR A 218 -19.53 -29.87 27.84
C THR A 218 -18.22 -29.46 28.52
N VAL A 219 -17.21 -29.08 27.77
CA VAL A 219 -15.94 -28.59 28.33
C VAL A 219 -16.12 -27.22 28.94
N GLY A 220 -16.85 -26.32 28.23
CA GLY A 220 -17.23 -25.00 28.76
C GLY A 220 -17.99 -25.09 30.05
N ASP A 221 -18.94 -26.01 30.17
CA ASP A 221 -19.73 -26.21 31.40
C ASP A 221 -18.89 -26.69 32.58
N ARG A 222 -17.93 -27.61 32.34
CA ARG A 222 -16.96 -28.03 33.35
C ARG A 222 -16.02 -26.89 33.79
N LEU A 223 -15.60 -26.05 32.87
CA LEU A 223 -14.72 -24.92 33.16
C LEU A 223 -15.47 -23.82 33.95
N LYS A 224 -16.76 -23.66 33.76
CA LYS A 224 -17.62 -22.75 34.59
C LYS A 224 -17.64 -23.16 36.07
N LEU A 225 -17.55 -24.47 36.37
CA LEU A 225 -17.50 -25.02 37.74
C LEU A 225 -16.10 -24.98 38.35
N SER A 226 -15.09 -24.64 37.60
CA SER A 226 -13.69 -24.57 38.05
C SER A 226 -13.42 -23.25 38.79
N PRO A 227 -12.49 -23.23 39.79
CA PRO A 227 -12.16 -22.02 40.54
C PRO A 227 -11.34 -20.98 39.72
N ILE A 228 -11.22 -21.15 38.39
CA ILE A 228 -10.49 -20.24 37.52
C ILE A 228 -11.34 -18.99 37.27
N LYS A 229 -10.73 -17.80 37.44
CA LYS A 229 -11.40 -16.55 37.10
C LYS A 229 -11.62 -16.44 35.58
N PRO A 230 -12.82 -16.04 35.12
CA PRO A 230 -13.09 -15.92 33.68
C PRO A 230 -12.10 -15.06 32.91
N PHE A 231 -11.60 -14.00 33.55
CA PHE A 231 -10.58 -13.12 32.99
C PHE A 231 -9.23 -13.83 32.76
N GLU A 232 -8.80 -14.62 33.75
CA GLU A 232 -7.53 -15.38 33.64
C GLU A 232 -7.64 -16.45 32.56
N GLN A 233 -8.79 -17.10 32.44
CA GLN A 233 -9.07 -18.08 31.39
C GLN A 233 -9.02 -17.43 30.01
N TYR A 234 -9.71 -16.29 29.83
CA TYR A 234 -9.77 -15.56 28.58
C TYR A 234 -8.36 -15.10 28.13
N LEU A 235 -7.64 -14.42 29.02
CA LEU A 235 -6.31 -13.89 28.72
C LEU A 235 -5.30 -15.01 28.43
N GLY A 236 -5.28 -16.04 29.29
CA GLY A 236 -4.34 -17.16 29.11
C GLY A 236 -4.54 -17.86 27.76
N LYS A 237 -5.80 -18.08 27.37
CA LYS A 237 -6.15 -18.68 26.09
C LYS A 237 -5.76 -17.78 24.92
N THR A 238 -6.19 -16.51 24.95
CA THR A 238 -5.91 -15.56 23.88
C THR A 238 -4.42 -15.35 23.65
N ILE A 239 -3.64 -15.16 24.73
CA ILE A 239 -2.18 -14.98 24.62
C ILE A 239 -1.52 -16.26 24.10
N GLY A 240 -1.93 -17.44 24.57
CA GLY A 240 -1.37 -18.71 24.11
C GLY A 240 -1.58 -18.95 22.61
N LEU A 241 -2.77 -18.64 22.11
CA LEU A 241 -3.11 -18.78 20.69
C LEU A 241 -2.43 -17.71 19.83
N SER A 242 -2.36 -16.47 20.33
CA SER A 242 -1.68 -15.39 19.60
C SER A 242 -0.18 -15.62 19.48
N LEU A 243 0.46 -16.24 20.45
CA LEU A 243 1.87 -16.63 20.35
C LEU A 243 2.11 -17.64 19.23
N VAL A 244 1.19 -18.58 19.01
CA VAL A 244 1.30 -19.53 17.89
C VAL A 244 1.19 -18.79 16.55
N THR A 245 0.20 -17.89 16.40
CA THR A 245 0.04 -17.06 15.19
C THR A 245 1.27 -16.19 14.96
N PHE A 246 1.79 -15.56 16.01
CA PHE A 246 3.01 -14.77 15.97
C PHE A 246 4.21 -15.59 15.49
N LEU A 247 4.46 -16.76 16.09
CA LEU A 247 5.58 -17.63 15.70
C LEU A 247 5.47 -18.06 14.23
N GLN A 248 4.27 -18.39 13.76
CA GLN A 248 4.04 -18.72 12.35
C GLN A 248 4.30 -17.51 11.43
N GLY A 249 3.89 -16.31 11.83
CA GLY A 249 4.19 -15.07 11.10
C GLY A 249 5.70 -14.80 11.04
N MET A 250 6.42 -15.03 12.14
CA MET A 250 7.88 -14.91 12.16
C MET A 250 8.56 -15.89 11.20
N VAL A 251 8.03 -17.10 11.03
CA VAL A 251 8.55 -18.06 10.03
C VAL A 251 8.40 -17.50 8.61
N ILE A 252 7.26 -16.85 8.29
CA ILE A 252 7.07 -16.22 6.97
C ILE A 252 8.05 -15.07 6.77
N ILE A 253 8.25 -14.21 7.78
CA ILE A 253 9.20 -13.09 7.70
C ILE A 253 10.62 -13.60 7.45
N LEU A 254 11.07 -14.57 8.25
CA LEU A 254 12.42 -15.12 8.12
C LEU A 254 12.59 -15.82 6.76
N PHE A 255 11.59 -16.58 6.32
CA PHE A 255 11.64 -17.22 5.02
C PHE A 255 11.72 -16.21 3.87
N THR A 256 10.86 -15.18 3.86
CA THR A 256 10.87 -14.15 2.80
C THR A 256 12.15 -13.32 2.83
N LYS A 257 12.71 -13.06 4.01
CA LYS A 257 13.98 -12.36 4.15
C LYS A 257 15.16 -13.15 3.56
N TYR A 258 15.27 -14.45 3.86
CA TYR A 258 16.45 -15.24 3.47
C TYR A 258 16.30 -15.98 2.14
N VAL A 259 15.07 -16.25 1.67
CA VAL A 259 14.82 -17.02 0.45
C VAL A 259 14.40 -16.11 -0.70
N TYR A 260 13.61 -15.07 -0.41
CA TYR A 260 13.11 -14.13 -1.42
C TYR A 260 13.84 -12.79 -1.40
N ASP A 261 14.84 -12.64 -0.53
CA ASP A 261 15.65 -11.41 -0.37
C ASP A 261 14.80 -10.15 -0.12
N VAL A 262 13.72 -10.31 0.65
CA VAL A 262 12.84 -9.19 1.02
C VAL A 262 13.51 -8.33 2.08
N ASP A 263 13.66 -7.04 1.78
CA ASP A 263 14.12 -6.06 2.78
C ASP A 263 13.01 -5.75 3.78
N TRP A 264 13.26 -6.08 5.05
CA TRP A 264 12.38 -5.78 6.18
C TRP A 264 12.83 -4.53 6.95
N GLY A 265 13.71 -3.70 6.38
CA GLY A 265 14.21 -2.47 6.97
C GLY A 265 15.16 -2.67 8.15
N ASP A 266 15.68 -1.56 8.66
CA ASP A 266 16.70 -1.57 9.71
C ASP A 266 16.12 -1.73 11.11
N HIS A 267 14.87 -1.34 11.33
CA HIS A 267 14.18 -1.41 12.62
C HIS A 267 13.37 -2.71 12.81
N PHE A 268 14.03 -3.85 12.60
CA PHE A 268 13.41 -5.18 12.66
C PHE A 268 12.65 -5.46 13.97
N ALA A 269 13.14 -4.94 15.11
CA ALA A 269 12.48 -5.10 16.40
C ALA A 269 11.05 -4.49 16.43
N VAL A 270 10.84 -3.37 15.73
CA VAL A 270 9.52 -2.73 15.64
C VAL A 270 8.58 -3.60 14.81
N ILE A 271 9.07 -4.23 13.73
CA ILE A 271 8.27 -5.16 12.92
C ILE A 271 7.83 -6.37 13.74
N VAL A 272 8.75 -6.94 14.53
CA VAL A 272 8.43 -8.04 15.45
C VAL A 272 7.31 -7.62 16.43
N LEU A 273 7.38 -6.39 16.95
CA LEU A 273 6.34 -5.85 17.83
C LEU A 273 4.99 -5.68 17.10
N VAL A 274 4.99 -5.15 15.88
CA VAL A 274 3.77 -5.02 15.05
C VAL A 274 3.12 -6.37 14.82
N VAL A 275 3.90 -7.38 14.42
CA VAL A 275 3.42 -8.74 14.16
C VAL A 275 2.85 -9.38 15.42
N PHE A 276 3.49 -9.16 16.57
CA PHE A 276 2.98 -9.66 17.85
C PHE A 276 1.65 -9.01 18.23
N VAL A 277 1.58 -7.68 18.18
CA VAL A 277 0.35 -6.93 18.52
C VAL A 277 -0.78 -7.26 17.56
N PHE A 278 -0.48 -7.38 16.27
CA PHE A 278 -1.48 -7.76 15.27
C PHE A 278 -1.97 -9.21 15.46
N SER A 279 -1.09 -10.14 15.81
CA SER A 279 -1.48 -11.52 16.15
C SER A 279 -2.40 -11.55 17.37
N LEU A 280 -2.15 -10.69 18.36
CA LEU A 280 -3.01 -10.56 19.54
C LEU A 280 -4.39 -10.00 19.16
N LEU A 281 -4.43 -8.96 18.31
CA LEU A 281 -5.65 -8.36 17.82
C LEU A 281 -6.52 -9.38 17.08
N THR A 282 -5.94 -10.09 16.11
CA THR A 282 -6.67 -11.04 15.27
C THR A 282 -7.24 -12.21 16.08
N THR A 283 -6.43 -12.79 16.97
CA THR A 283 -6.89 -13.87 17.87
C THR A 283 -7.99 -13.40 18.80
N THR A 284 -7.86 -12.18 19.36
CA THR A 284 -8.91 -11.58 20.23
C THR A 284 -10.20 -11.37 19.46
N LEU A 285 -10.13 -10.89 18.22
CA LEU A 285 -11.30 -10.70 17.35
C LEU A 285 -12.04 -12.02 17.10
N GLY A 286 -11.32 -13.08 16.76
CA GLY A 286 -11.92 -14.41 16.57
C GLY A 286 -12.62 -14.92 17.84
N GLY A 287 -11.96 -14.78 18.98
CA GLY A 287 -12.55 -15.13 20.27
C GLY A 287 -13.80 -14.32 20.61
N MET A 288 -13.80 -13.01 20.33
CA MET A 288 -14.95 -12.15 20.49
C MET A 288 -16.13 -12.62 19.62
N LEU A 289 -15.89 -12.91 18.34
CA LEU A 289 -16.92 -13.40 17.43
C LEU A 289 -17.59 -14.67 17.96
N THR A 290 -16.83 -15.62 18.49
CA THR A 290 -17.38 -16.84 19.07
C THR A 290 -18.24 -16.57 20.32
N ILE A 291 -17.78 -15.70 21.20
CA ILE A 291 -18.55 -15.33 22.41
C ILE A 291 -19.84 -14.60 22.05
N LEU A 292 -19.83 -13.79 21.00
CA LEU A 292 -21.01 -13.07 20.51
C LEU A 292 -22.02 -14.02 19.83
N THR A 293 -21.55 -14.83 18.89
CA THR A 293 -22.39 -15.73 18.08
C THR A 293 -22.83 -16.99 18.83
N GLN A 294 -22.09 -17.39 19.87
CA GLN A 294 -22.27 -18.67 20.59
C GLN A 294 -22.17 -19.89 19.67
N ASP A 295 -21.45 -19.75 18.58
CA ASP A 295 -21.28 -20.78 17.56
C ASP A 295 -19.92 -20.56 16.87
N SER A 296 -19.01 -21.51 17.06
CA SER A 296 -17.66 -21.39 16.52
C SER A 296 -17.63 -21.45 14.98
N VAL A 297 -18.58 -22.15 14.36
CA VAL A 297 -18.67 -22.27 12.89
C VAL A 297 -19.15 -20.95 12.28
N LYS A 298 -20.14 -20.31 12.88
CA LYS A 298 -20.59 -18.97 12.45
C LYS A 298 -19.49 -17.93 12.67
N ALA A 299 -18.80 -17.98 13.81
CA ALA A 299 -17.68 -17.09 14.09
C ALA A 299 -16.58 -17.22 13.05
N ASP A 300 -16.24 -18.45 12.68
CA ASP A 300 -15.22 -18.75 11.65
C ASP A 300 -15.64 -18.25 10.26
N SER A 301 -16.91 -18.42 9.91
CA SER A 301 -17.47 -17.89 8.64
C SER A 301 -17.36 -16.36 8.58
N ILE A 302 -17.70 -15.65 9.65
CA ILE A 302 -17.55 -14.19 9.75
C ILE A 302 -16.07 -13.81 9.69
N ALA A 303 -15.20 -14.52 10.39
CA ALA A 303 -13.76 -14.29 10.38
C ALA A 303 -13.16 -14.42 8.96
N ASN A 304 -13.64 -15.38 8.16
CA ASN A 304 -13.24 -15.51 6.76
C ASN A 304 -13.64 -14.30 5.92
N ILE A 305 -14.87 -13.79 6.09
CA ILE A 305 -15.32 -12.57 5.40
C ILE A 305 -14.46 -11.37 5.81
N VAL A 306 -14.18 -11.22 7.11
CA VAL A 306 -13.31 -10.15 7.63
C VAL A 306 -11.90 -10.29 7.06
N THR A 307 -11.36 -11.50 6.96
CA THR A 307 -10.02 -11.74 6.40
C THR A 307 -9.95 -11.32 4.94
N LEU A 308 -10.88 -11.79 4.10
CA LEU A 308 -10.89 -11.45 2.67
C LEU A 308 -11.16 -9.97 2.44
N GLY A 309 -12.17 -9.41 3.11
CA GLY A 309 -12.51 -7.99 3.02
C GLY A 309 -11.38 -7.07 3.49
N SER A 310 -10.75 -7.38 4.63
CA SER A 310 -9.62 -6.61 5.13
C SER A 310 -8.41 -6.69 4.20
N THR A 311 -8.13 -7.87 3.63
CA THR A 311 -7.02 -8.05 2.68
C THR A 311 -7.27 -7.26 1.39
N PHE A 312 -8.52 -7.25 0.91
CA PHE A 312 -8.89 -6.45 -0.26
C PHE A 312 -8.76 -4.95 0.01
N LEU A 313 -9.28 -4.46 1.13
CA LEU A 313 -9.23 -3.04 1.52
C LEU A 313 -7.81 -2.49 1.68
N ILE A 314 -6.84 -3.31 2.08
CA ILE A 314 -5.43 -2.89 2.14
C ILE A 314 -4.69 -3.03 0.80
N GLY A 315 -5.38 -3.39 -0.28
CA GLY A 315 -4.74 -3.61 -1.57
C GLY A 315 -3.91 -4.90 -1.65
N GLY A 316 -4.27 -5.93 -0.85
CA GLY A 316 -3.45 -7.15 -0.75
C GLY A 316 -3.52 -8.05 -1.97
N PHE A 317 -4.57 -7.97 -2.78
CA PHE A 317 -4.70 -8.73 -4.04
C PHE A 317 -4.42 -7.88 -5.27
N VAL A 318 -4.86 -6.63 -5.25
CA VAL A 318 -4.69 -5.64 -6.32
C VAL A 318 -4.27 -4.33 -5.68
N ILE A 319 -3.31 -3.65 -6.28
CA ILE A 319 -2.79 -2.37 -5.76
C ILE A 319 -3.82 -1.29 -6.04
N VAL A 320 -4.73 -1.10 -5.08
CA VAL A 320 -5.74 -0.04 -5.12
C VAL A 320 -5.71 0.69 -3.78
N ASP A 321 -5.73 2.01 -3.84
CA ASP A 321 -5.87 2.84 -2.64
C ASP A 321 -7.35 3.15 -2.40
N PHE A 322 -7.88 2.62 -1.31
CA PHE A 322 -9.25 2.87 -0.86
C PHE A 322 -9.34 4.08 0.09
N GLY A 323 -8.26 4.84 0.28
CA GLY A 323 -8.22 6.03 1.11
C GLY A 323 -8.72 5.76 2.54
N ALA A 324 -9.61 6.63 3.05
CA ALA A 324 -10.15 6.52 4.40
C ALA A 324 -10.94 5.23 4.68
N PHE A 325 -11.50 4.57 3.65
CA PHE A 325 -12.24 3.32 3.83
C PHE A 325 -11.34 2.16 4.26
N ALA A 326 -10.06 2.18 3.88
CA ALA A 326 -9.12 1.16 4.31
C ALA A 326 -8.96 1.10 5.83
N ALA A 327 -9.14 2.23 6.53
CA ALA A 327 -9.01 2.32 7.99
C ALA A 327 -10.07 1.52 8.77
N ILE A 328 -11.15 1.07 8.12
CA ILE A 328 -12.12 0.15 8.72
C ILE A 328 -11.50 -1.24 8.94
N ALA A 329 -10.54 -1.62 8.10
CA ALA A 329 -9.89 -2.91 8.18
C ALA A 329 -8.84 -2.94 9.31
N PRO A 330 -8.86 -3.93 10.21
CA PRO A 330 -7.84 -4.05 11.26
C PRO A 330 -6.41 -4.17 10.71
N SER A 331 -6.26 -4.75 9.52
CA SER A 331 -4.98 -4.90 8.82
C SER A 331 -4.40 -3.59 8.29
N TYR A 332 -5.20 -2.53 8.13
CA TYR A 332 -4.74 -1.22 7.70
C TYR A 332 -3.66 -0.66 8.62
N TYR A 333 -3.90 -0.68 9.93
CA TYR A 333 -2.95 -0.16 10.93
C TYR A 333 -1.64 -0.96 10.93
N ALA A 334 -1.72 -2.28 10.78
CA ALA A 334 -0.54 -3.14 10.71
C ALA A 334 0.25 -2.90 9.40
N LYS A 335 -0.43 -2.77 8.25
CA LYS A 335 0.20 -2.41 6.97
C LYS A 335 0.90 -1.07 7.08
N SER A 336 0.19 -0.03 7.53
CA SER A 336 0.74 1.32 7.69
C SER A 336 1.93 1.34 8.64
N ALA A 337 1.89 0.60 9.76
CA ALA A 337 3.01 0.51 10.67
C ALA A 337 4.25 -0.11 10.01
N ILE A 338 4.09 -1.25 9.30
CA ILE A 338 5.21 -1.92 8.62
C ILE A 338 5.75 -1.05 7.49
N PHE A 339 4.90 -0.45 6.66
CA PHE A 339 5.33 0.42 5.56
C PHE A 339 6.08 1.65 6.07
N ASN A 340 5.61 2.28 7.15
CA ASN A 340 6.30 3.42 7.76
C ASN A 340 7.67 3.05 8.31
N VAL A 341 7.85 1.84 8.81
CA VAL A 341 9.15 1.35 9.32
C VAL A 341 10.10 0.95 8.19
N VAL A 342 9.58 0.24 7.18
CA VAL A 342 10.43 -0.37 6.12
C VAL A 342 10.82 0.64 5.06
N TYR A 343 9.87 1.49 4.65
CA TYR A 343 10.04 2.34 3.46
C TYR A 343 10.15 3.83 3.78
N ASN A 344 9.55 4.31 4.87
CA ASN A 344 9.48 5.75 5.18
C ASN A 344 10.36 6.17 6.37
N ASP A 345 10.96 5.24 7.09
CA ASP A 345 11.73 5.46 8.34
C ASP A 345 10.97 6.33 9.39
N GLN A 346 9.63 6.21 9.41
CA GLN A 346 8.76 6.99 10.30
C GLN A 346 8.34 6.19 11.53
N LEU A 347 9.24 6.05 12.50
CA LEU A 347 8.98 5.30 13.73
C LEU A 347 7.82 5.87 14.56
N GLY A 348 7.66 7.20 14.61
CA GLY A 348 6.58 7.85 15.36
C GLY A 348 5.20 7.43 14.88
N SER A 349 4.99 7.42 13.56
CA SER A 349 3.74 6.97 12.92
C SER A 349 3.49 5.46 13.14
N ALA A 350 4.55 4.65 13.12
CA ALA A 350 4.46 3.23 13.38
C ALA A 350 3.99 2.95 14.83
N PHE A 351 4.56 3.63 15.82
CA PHE A 351 4.14 3.50 17.22
C PHE A 351 2.70 3.97 17.45
N MET A 352 2.25 5.00 16.75
CA MET A 352 0.86 5.45 16.78
C MET A 352 -0.08 4.34 16.28
N ASN A 353 0.23 3.70 15.15
CA ASN A 353 -0.54 2.58 14.62
C ASN A 353 -0.55 1.37 15.57
N ILE A 354 0.57 1.06 16.23
CA ILE A 354 0.64 0.02 17.26
C ILE A 354 -0.30 0.36 18.42
N GLY A 355 -0.32 1.61 18.87
CA GLY A 355 -1.23 2.10 19.90
C GLY A 355 -2.70 1.92 19.52
N GLN A 356 -3.07 2.23 18.28
CA GLN A 356 -4.41 2.03 17.74
C GLN A 356 -4.80 0.54 17.72
N MET A 357 -3.90 -0.35 17.27
CA MET A 357 -4.14 -1.80 17.31
C MET A 357 -4.33 -2.31 18.73
N LEU A 358 -3.56 -1.84 19.71
CA LEU A 358 -3.73 -2.19 21.12
C LEU A 358 -5.06 -1.70 21.67
N ALA A 359 -5.48 -0.48 21.33
CA ALA A 359 -6.77 0.06 21.74
C ALA A 359 -7.94 -0.77 21.19
N ILE A 360 -7.90 -1.16 19.92
CA ILE A 360 -8.88 -2.04 19.29
C ILE A 360 -8.88 -3.42 19.98
N THR A 361 -7.71 -3.98 20.26
CA THR A 361 -7.57 -5.26 20.96
C THR A 361 -8.20 -5.20 22.35
N MET A 362 -7.94 -4.14 23.11
CA MET A 362 -8.55 -3.92 24.44
C MET A 362 -10.08 -3.80 24.34
N LEU A 363 -10.58 -3.07 23.36
CA LEU A 363 -12.02 -2.94 23.11
C LEU A 363 -12.66 -4.32 22.88
N PHE A 364 -12.09 -5.14 22.01
CA PHE A 364 -12.59 -6.49 21.73
C PHE A 364 -12.52 -7.41 22.95
N ALA A 365 -11.44 -7.32 23.71
CA ALA A 365 -11.29 -8.08 24.97
C ALA A 365 -12.34 -7.68 26.01
N VAL A 366 -12.58 -6.38 26.20
CA VAL A 366 -13.59 -5.88 27.12
C VAL A 366 -14.99 -6.35 26.72
N ILE A 367 -15.36 -6.22 25.44
CA ILE A 367 -16.64 -6.71 24.92
C ILE A 367 -16.78 -8.21 25.22
N SER A 368 -15.76 -9.00 24.93
CA SER A 368 -15.76 -10.44 25.15
C SER A 368 -15.98 -10.80 26.62
N ILE A 369 -15.29 -10.12 27.52
CA ILE A 369 -15.39 -10.37 28.97
C ILE A 369 -16.78 -9.97 29.51
N LEU A 370 -17.29 -8.83 29.08
CA LEU A 370 -18.61 -8.34 29.52
C LEU A 370 -19.75 -9.28 29.08
N VAL A 371 -19.71 -9.69 27.80
CA VAL A 371 -20.70 -10.63 27.24
C VAL A 371 -20.60 -12.00 27.91
N SER A 372 -19.37 -12.50 28.13
CA SER A 372 -19.13 -13.78 28.82
C SER A 372 -19.66 -13.77 30.26
N ARG A 373 -19.50 -12.66 31.00
CA ARG A 373 -20.02 -12.54 32.34
C ARG A 373 -21.57 -12.55 32.39
N ARG A 374 -22.21 -11.79 31.48
CA ARG A 374 -23.68 -11.71 31.42
C ARG A 374 -24.34 -13.06 31.09
N LYS A 375 -23.65 -13.94 30.37
CA LYS A 375 -24.17 -15.26 30.02
C LYS A 375 -23.85 -16.35 31.03
N ARG A 376 -23.03 -16.06 32.06
CA ARG A 376 -22.77 -16.95 33.20
C ARG A 376 -23.68 -16.70 34.40
N ALA A 377 -24.31 -15.51 34.48
CA ALA A 377 -25.34 -15.15 35.44
C ALA A 377 -26.72 -15.61 34.97
#